data_21080f3a2d223b93785e00934042601d
#
_entry.id   21080f3a2d223b93785e00934042601d
#
_cell.length_a   1.000
_cell.length_b   1.000
_cell.length_c   1.000
_cell.angle_alpha   90.00
_cell.angle_beta   90.00
_cell.angle_gamma   90.00
#
_symmetry.space_group_name_H-M   'P 1'
#
loop_
_entity.id
_entity.type
_entity.pdbx_description
1 polymer ?
#
loop_
_entity_poly.entity_id
_entity_poly.type
_entity_poly.pdbx_seq_one_letter_code
_entity_poly.pdbx_strand_id
1 'polypeptide(L)'
;MEKTVFEKSDIRDFVKTTIAEKIEKLKNFIEFTLEASRDIKKTPKYDSMREEMQEEIYQMQRQLGALNDLKRNMAKVLNTSTERVQLGALVITNKARFYISVSLGEFFFEGDRFYAISPESPMAQKMMGMKSGDEFTLNKIHQKIVEVL
;
A
#
# COMPACT_ATOMS: atom_id res chain seq x y z
N MET A 1 19.72 13.97 -19.08
CA MET A 1 18.88 13.43 -18.01
C MET A 1 18.48 12.01 -18.35
N GLU A 2 19.03 11.06 -17.65
CA GLU A 2 18.71 9.65 -17.89
C GLU A 2 17.27 9.36 -17.45
N LYS A 3 16.49 8.80 -18.36
CA LYS A 3 15.19 8.24 -17.99
C LYS A 3 15.46 6.95 -17.22
N THR A 4 15.09 6.92 -15.96
CA THR A 4 15.08 5.69 -15.21
C THR A 4 13.98 4.81 -15.79
N VAL A 5 14.37 3.69 -16.40
CA VAL A 5 13.43 2.72 -16.96
C VAL A 5 13.04 1.77 -15.85
N PHE A 6 11.76 1.79 -15.47
CA PHE A 6 11.23 0.85 -14.49
C PHE A 6 10.51 -0.28 -15.21
N GLU A 7 10.81 -1.50 -14.79
CA GLU A 7 10.02 -2.65 -15.16
C GLU A 7 8.80 -2.72 -14.24
N LYS A 8 7.60 -2.63 -14.80
CA LYS A 8 6.37 -2.66 -14.02
C LYS A 8 6.23 -3.95 -13.22
N SER A 9 6.73 -5.08 -13.76
CA SER A 9 6.76 -6.35 -13.05
C SER A 9 7.58 -6.29 -11.76
N ASP A 10 8.69 -5.57 -11.76
CA ASP A 10 9.55 -5.41 -10.59
C ASP A 10 8.84 -4.58 -9.51
N ILE A 11 8.10 -3.56 -9.91
CA ILE A 11 7.32 -2.73 -8.98
C ILE A 11 6.20 -3.56 -8.37
N ARG A 12 5.50 -4.35 -9.18
CA ARG A 12 4.45 -5.26 -8.71
C ARG A 12 5.00 -6.25 -7.69
N ASP A 13 6.12 -6.87 -7.99
CA ASP A 13 6.77 -7.83 -7.08
C ASP A 13 7.23 -7.15 -5.80
N PHE A 14 7.76 -5.94 -5.90
CA PHE A 14 8.17 -5.16 -4.74
C PHE A 14 6.99 -4.83 -3.82
N VAL A 15 5.86 -4.42 -4.37
CA VAL A 15 4.64 -4.14 -3.60
C VAL A 15 4.14 -5.40 -2.92
N LYS A 16 4.10 -6.52 -3.63
CA LYS A 16 3.71 -7.82 -3.07
C LYS A 16 4.61 -8.24 -1.91
N THR A 17 5.91 -8.12 -2.11
CA THR A 17 6.91 -8.47 -1.10
C THR A 17 6.78 -7.57 0.13
N THR A 18 6.59 -6.27 -0.09
CA THR A 18 6.41 -5.30 1.00
C THR A 18 5.19 -5.66 1.86
N ILE A 19 4.07 -6.01 1.23
CA ILE A 19 2.86 -6.42 1.95
C ILE A 19 3.12 -7.71 2.74
N ALA A 20 3.77 -8.70 2.11
CA ALA A 20 4.10 -9.97 2.76
C ALA A 20 5.00 -9.78 3.98
N GLU A 21 6.00 -8.91 3.88
CA GLU A 21 6.90 -8.59 4.99
C GLU A 21 6.16 -7.90 6.13
N LYS A 22 5.27 -6.96 5.82
CA LYS A 22 4.45 -6.29 6.84
C LYS A 22 3.54 -7.27 7.57
N ILE A 23 2.95 -8.22 6.85
CA ILE A 23 2.11 -9.28 7.43
C ILE A 23 2.94 -10.13 8.40
N GLU A 24 4.11 -10.57 7.97
CA GLU A 24 4.96 -11.43 8.78
C GLU A 24 5.43 -10.74 10.06
N LYS A 25 5.88 -9.49 9.94
CA LYS A 25 6.27 -8.69 11.11
C LYS A 25 5.13 -8.52 12.10
N LEU A 26 3.93 -8.23 11.61
CA LEU A 26 2.77 -8.01 12.47
C LEU A 26 2.33 -9.30 13.14
N LYS A 27 2.34 -10.44 12.43
CA LYS A 27 2.06 -11.75 13.01
C LYS A 27 3.02 -12.07 14.16
N ASN A 28 4.31 -11.84 13.93
CA ASN A 28 5.33 -12.10 14.95
C ASN A 28 5.12 -11.20 16.18
N PHE A 29 4.76 -9.95 15.95
CA PHE A 29 4.52 -9.00 17.04
C PHE A 29 3.26 -9.37 17.84
N ILE A 30 2.21 -9.82 17.18
CA ILE A 30 0.98 -10.32 17.81
C ILE A 30 1.31 -11.52 18.69
N GLU A 31 2.06 -12.48 18.17
CA GLU A 31 2.46 -13.68 18.92
C GLU A 31 3.29 -13.33 20.14
N PHE A 32 4.26 -12.43 19.97
CA PHE A 32 5.08 -11.94 21.07
C PHE A 32 4.22 -11.29 22.17
N THR A 33 3.27 -10.45 21.79
CA THR A 33 2.40 -9.76 22.75
C THR A 33 1.44 -10.73 23.44
N LEU A 34 0.93 -11.72 22.70
CA LEU A 34 0.10 -12.78 23.30
C LEU A 34 0.85 -13.56 24.37
N GLU A 35 2.08 -13.95 24.09
CA GLU A 35 2.93 -14.66 25.07
C GLU A 35 3.19 -13.79 26.30
N ALA A 36 3.53 -12.52 26.09
CA ALA A 36 3.75 -11.57 27.19
C ALA A 36 2.49 -11.41 28.05
N SER A 37 1.30 -11.38 27.44
CA SER A 37 0.05 -11.24 28.17
C SER A 37 -0.26 -12.45 29.08
N ARG A 38 0.18 -13.65 28.67
CA ARG A 38 -0.01 -14.88 29.45
C ARG A 38 0.82 -14.90 30.73
N ASP A 39 1.95 -14.19 30.73
CA ASP A 39 2.85 -14.13 31.87
C ASP A 39 2.43 -13.13 32.94
N ILE A 40 1.43 -12.29 32.66
CA ILE A 40 0.92 -11.32 33.62
C ILE A 40 0.04 -12.01 34.62
N LYS A 41 0.32 -11.76 35.92
CA LYS A 41 -0.45 -12.33 37.03
C LYS A 41 -1.91 -11.87 36.98
N LYS A 42 -2.84 -12.81 37.16
CA LYS A 42 -4.28 -12.55 37.16
C LYS A 42 -4.73 -12.04 38.55
N THR A 43 -4.24 -10.89 38.94
CA THR A 43 -4.64 -10.20 40.17
C THR A 43 -5.16 -8.82 39.83
N PRO A 44 -6.04 -8.22 40.66
CA PRO A 44 -6.60 -6.90 40.38
C PRO A 44 -5.55 -5.81 40.14
N LYS A 45 -4.37 -5.94 40.75
CA LYS A 45 -3.26 -5.00 40.56
C LYS A 45 -2.83 -4.86 39.11
N TYR A 46 -2.99 -5.92 38.31
CA TYR A 46 -2.54 -5.96 36.91
C TYR A 46 -3.71 -5.91 35.88
N ASP A 47 -4.93 -5.64 36.33
CA ASP A 47 -6.10 -5.62 35.43
C ASP A 47 -5.97 -4.59 34.31
N SER A 48 -5.54 -3.37 34.62
CA SER A 48 -5.35 -2.33 33.62
C SER A 48 -4.31 -2.71 32.57
N MET A 49 -3.21 -3.33 33.00
CA MET A 49 -2.15 -3.78 32.10
C MET A 49 -2.66 -4.86 31.15
N ARG A 50 -3.43 -5.84 31.67
CA ARG A 50 -4.03 -6.88 30.83
C ARG A 50 -5.01 -6.30 29.81
N GLU A 51 -5.84 -5.35 30.24
CA GLU A 51 -6.81 -4.69 29.36
C GLU A 51 -6.11 -3.92 28.25
N GLU A 52 -5.03 -3.17 28.57
CA GLU A 52 -4.24 -2.45 27.57
C GLU A 52 -3.62 -3.40 26.55
N MET A 53 -3.06 -4.52 27.01
CA MET A 53 -2.46 -5.51 26.10
C MET A 53 -3.50 -6.17 25.21
N GLN A 54 -4.68 -6.47 25.72
CA GLN A 54 -5.77 -7.04 24.95
C GLN A 54 -6.24 -6.06 23.89
N GLU A 55 -6.35 -4.77 24.22
CA GLU A 55 -6.72 -3.73 23.27
C GLU A 55 -5.66 -3.61 22.16
N GLU A 56 -4.39 -3.63 22.53
CA GLU A 56 -3.28 -3.58 21.57
C GLU A 56 -3.32 -4.79 20.60
N ILE A 57 -3.53 -5.99 21.14
CA ILE A 57 -3.68 -7.22 20.34
C ILE A 57 -4.85 -7.07 19.38
N TYR A 58 -5.97 -6.57 19.85
CA TYR A 58 -7.17 -6.36 19.01
C TYR A 58 -6.87 -5.42 17.85
N GLN A 59 -6.21 -4.28 18.13
CA GLN A 59 -5.84 -3.32 17.08
C GLN A 59 -4.87 -3.92 16.06
N MET A 60 -3.89 -4.69 16.53
CA MET A 60 -2.95 -5.37 15.64
C MET A 60 -3.66 -6.42 14.77
N GLN A 61 -4.63 -7.15 15.31
CA GLN A 61 -5.42 -8.10 14.53
C GLN A 61 -6.26 -7.41 13.45
N ARG A 62 -6.78 -6.22 13.76
CA ARG A 62 -7.48 -5.40 12.75
C ARG A 62 -6.54 -4.95 11.65
N GLN A 63 -5.33 -4.50 12.00
CA GLN A 63 -4.29 -4.12 11.03
C GLN A 63 -3.91 -5.31 10.16
N LEU A 64 -3.78 -6.50 10.76
CA LEU A 64 -3.47 -7.72 10.03
C LEU A 64 -4.57 -8.05 9.01
N GLY A 65 -5.83 -7.90 9.40
CA GLY A 65 -6.97 -8.07 8.50
C GLY A 65 -6.89 -7.12 7.30
N ALA A 66 -6.56 -5.85 7.53
CA ALA A 66 -6.39 -4.85 6.47
C ALA A 66 -5.23 -5.22 5.53
N LEU A 67 -4.10 -5.70 6.07
CA LEU A 67 -2.97 -6.15 5.26
C LEU A 67 -3.31 -7.38 4.43
N ASN A 68 -4.07 -8.32 4.98
CA ASN A 68 -4.54 -9.49 4.24
C ASN A 68 -5.47 -9.08 3.10
N ASP A 69 -6.29 -8.03 3.28
CA ASP A 69 -7.13 -7.48 2.22
C ASP A 69 -6.27 -6.89 1.09
N LEU A 70 -5.21 -6.16 1.44
CA LEU A 70 -4.25 -5.64 0.46
C LEU A 70 -3.61 -6.77 -0.34
N LYS A 71 -3.18 -7.83 0.34
CA LYS A 71 -2.59 -9.01 -0.29
C LYS A 71 -3.57 -9.64 -1.30
N ARG A 72 -4.81 -9.82 -0.88
CA ARG A 72 -5.86 -10.42 -1.70
C ARG A 72 -6.16 -9.56 -2.93
N ASN A 73 -6.26 -8.24 -2.75
CA ASN A 73 -6.52 -7.31 -3.83
C ASN A 73 -5.32 -7.20 -4.77
N MET A 74 -4.09 -7.28 -4.25
CA MET A 74 -2.89 -7.24 -5.07
C MET A 74 -2.80 -8.45 -6.01
N ALA A 75 -3.33 -9.60 -5.59
CA ALA A 75 -3.38 -10.78 -6.44
C ALA A 75 -4.22 -10.58 -7.71
N LYS A 76 -5.14 -9.62 -7.70
CA LYS A 76 -6.00 -9.29 -8.85
C LYS A 76 -5.34 -8.32 -9.83
N VAL A 77 -4.22 -7.73 -9.46
CA VAL A 77 -3.52 -6.74 -10.28
C VAL A 77 -2.70 -7.46 -11.34
N LEU A 78 -3.07 -7.26 -12.61
CA LEU A 78 -2.36 -7.85 -13.74
C LEU A 78 -1.16 -6.99 -14.13
N ASN A 79 -0.16 -7.63 -14.75
CA ASN A 79 1.05 -6.95 -15.20
C ASN A 79 1.04 -6.67 -16.72
N THR A 80 -0.13 -6.47 -17.28
CA THR A 80 -0.27 -6.14 -18.70
C THR A 80 -0.01 -4.67 -18.94
N SER A 81 0.69 -4.37 -20.04
CA SER A 81 0.86 -2.98 -20.50
C SER A 81 -0.47 -2.35 -20.83
N THR A 82 -0.61 -1.07 -20.53
CA THR A 82 -1.80 -0.31 -20.84
C THR A 82 -1.43 1.10 -21.31
N GLU A 83 -2.22 1.64 -22.21
CA GLU A 83 -2.06 3.02 -22.70
C GLU A 83 -2.93 4.01 -21.91
N ARG A 84 -3.94 3.50 -21.21
CA ARG A 84 -4.86 4.30 -20.42
C ARG A 84 -4.80 3.90 -18.96
N VAL A 85 -5.06 4.88 -18.10
CA VAL A 85 -5.08 4.65 -16.65
C VAL A 85 -6.21 3.68 -16.30
N GLN A 86 -5.84 2.57 -15.71
CA GLN A 86 -6.74 1.51 -15.21
C GLN A 86 -6.02 0.71 -14.12
N LEU A 87 -6.73 -0.24 -13.53
CA LEU A 87 -6.12 -1.12 -12.55
C LEU A 87 -4.89 -1.82 -13.15
N GLY A 88 -3.77 -1.75 -12.44
CA GLY A 88 -2.49 -2.30 -12.89
C GLY A 88 -1.61 -1.31 -13.64
N ALA A 89 -2.11 -0.11 -13.94
CA ALA A 89 -1.32 0.90 -14.64
C ALA A 89 -0.32 1.58 -13.70
N LEU A 90 0.87 1.84 -14.23
CA LEU A 90 1.84 2.73 -13.60
C LEU A 90 1.76 4.08 -14.32
N VAL A 91 1.33 5.12 -13.61
CA VAL A 91 1.11 6.45 -14.16
C VAL A 91 2.21 7.38 -13.68
N ILE A 92 2.95 7.94 -14.61
CA ILE A 92 4.00 8.90 -14.32
C ILE A 92 3.50 10.28 -14.75
N THR A 93 3.38 11.19 -13.78
CA THR A 93 3.03 12.59 -14.05
C THR A 93 4.28 13.46 -13.90
N ASN A 94 4.14 14.73 -14.21
CA ASN A 94 5.22 15.70 -13.97
C ASN A 94 5.45 15.98 -12.46
N LYS A 95 4.62 15.41 -11.58
CA LYS A 95 4.72 15.61 -10.12
C LYS A 95 5.03 14.33 -9.36
N ALA A 96 4.52 13.18 -9.78
CA ALA A 96 4.60 11.95 -9.01
C ALA A 96 4.45 10.70 -9.88
N ARG A 97 4.67 9.54 -9.26
CA ARG A 97 4.47 8.22 -9.86
C ARG A 97 3.40 7.48 -9.08
N PHE A 98 2.35 7.06 -9.76
CA PHE A 98 1.22 6.37 -9.14
C PHE A 98 1.09 4.96 -9.70
N TYR A 99 1.08 3.98 -8.82
CA TYR A 99 0.78 2.60 -9.20
C TYR A 99 -0.67 2.31 -8.79
N ILE A 100 -1.52 2.11 -9.80
CA ILE A 100 -2.96 1.87 -9.59
C ILE A 100 -3.13 0.40 -9.21
N SER A 101 -3.18 0.13 -7.93
CA SER A 101 -3.15 -1.23 -7.39
C SER A 101 -3.94 -1.34 -6.09
N VAL A 102 -3.27 -1.12 -4.97
CA VAL A 102 -3.86 -1.22 -3.63
C VAL A 102 -3.45 -0.02 -2.79
N SER A 103 -4.17 0.24 -1.70
CA SER A 103 -3.95 1.39 -0.80
C SER A 103 -2.75 1.16 0.13
N LEU A 104 -1.58 0.83 -0.44
CA LEU A 104 -0.37 0.70 0.35
C LEU A 104 0.22 2.06 0.73
N GLY A 105 0.04 3.06 -0.12
CA GLY A 105 0.56 4.41 0.08
C GLY A 105 1.95 4.59 -0.51
N GLU A 106 2.70 5.51 0.09
CA GLU A 106 4.05 5.85 -0.37
C GLU A 106 5.03 4.68 -0.17
N PHE A 107 5.85 4.45 -1.18
CA PHE A 107 6.98 3.53 -1.09
C PHE A 107 8.12 4.01 -1.97
N PHE A 108 9.33 3.54 -1.66
CA PHE A 108 10.53 3.85 -2.42
C PHE A 108 11.03 2.59 -3.11
N PHE A 109 11.26 2.70 -4.40
CA PHE A 109 11.82 1.63 -5.21
C PHE A 109 13.02 2.18 -5.97
N GLU A 110 14.17 1.57 -5.75
CA GLU A 110 15.46 2.00 -6.34
C GLU A 110 15.74 3.50 -6.15
N GLY A 111 15.38 4.01 -4.97
CA GLY A 111 15.62 5.40 -4.59
C GLY A 111 14.57 6.39 -5.07
N ASP A 112 13.62 5.96 -5.87
CA ASP A 112 12.54 6.81 -6.37
C ASP A 112 11.25 6.61 -5.58
N ARG A 113 10.49 7.69 -5.43
CA ARG A 113 9.22 7.69 -4.71
C ARG A 113 8.08 7.28 -5.62
N PHE A 114 7.26 6.36 -5.11
CA PHE A 114 6.03 5.90 -5.75
C PHE A 114 4.88 5.95 -4.76
N TYR A 115 3.67 5.98 -5.28
CA TYR A 115 2.44 5.87 -4.49
C TYR A 115 1.60 4.73 -5.02
N ALA A 116 1.37 3.71 -4.20
CA ALA A 116 0.40 2.67 -4.52
C ALA A 116 -0.96 3.11 -4.01
N ILE A 117 -1.89 3.29 -4.94
CA ILE A 117 -3.24 3.77 -4.66
C ILE A 117 -4.26 2.81 -5.24
N SER A 118 -5.43 2.71 -4.59
CA SER A 118 -6.52 1.88 -5.10
C SER A 118 -7.23 2.58 -6.25
N PRO A 119 -7.90 1.81 -7.15
CA PRO A 119 -8.71 2.41 -8.22
C PRO A 119 -9.82 3.34 -7.70
N GLU A 120 -10.28 3.13 -6.47
CA GLU A 120 -11.33 3.90 -5.84
C GLU A 120 -10.84 5.21 -5.20
N SER A 121 -9.53 5.41 -5.09
CA SER A 121 -8.97 6.63 -4.50
C SER A 121 -9.34 7.86 -5.34
N PRO A 122 -9.48 9.05 -4.72
CA PRO A 122 -9.79 10.28 -5.46
C PRO A 122 -8.81 10.55 -6.59
N MET A 123 -7.50 10.34 -6.36
CA MET A 123 -6.48 10.54 -7.38
C MET A 123 -6.66 9.58 -8.56
N ALA A 124 -6.88 8.29 -8.28
CA ALA A 124 -7.08 7.30 -9.32
C ALA A 124 -8.36 7.58 -10.11
N GLN A 125 -9.45 7.95 -9.43
CA GLN A 125 -10.70 8.28 -10.09
C GLN A 125 -10.55 9.48 -11.03
N LYS A 126 -9.75 10.47 -10.64
CA LYS A 126 -9.49 11.64 -11.47
C LYS A 126 -8.74 11.28 -12.77
N MET A 127 -7.80 10.34 -12.67
CA MET A 127 -6.96 9.92 -13.82
C MET A 127 -7.57 8.81 -14.65
N MET A 128 -8.59 8.12 -14.15
CA MET A 128 -9.12 6.91 -14.81
C MET A 128 -9.48 7.14 -16.27
N GLY A 129 -8.97 6.29 -17.16
CA GLY A 129 -9.19 6.39 -18.60
C GLY A 129 -8.32 7.39 -19.32
N MET A 130 -7.54 8.19 -18.62
CA MET A 130 -6.62 9.16 -19.22
C MET A 130 -5.41 8.47 -19.81
N LYS A 131 -4.70 9.18 -20.66
CA LYS A 131 -3.51 8.68 -21.37
C LYS A 131 -2.39 9.71 -21.30
N SER A 132 -1.22 9.33 -21.79
CA SER A 132 -0.07 10.23 -21.90
C SER A 132 -0.46 11.52 -22.64
N GLY A 133 -0.09 12.65 -22.08
CA GLY A 133 -0.39 13.98 -22.58
C GLY A 133 -1.62 14.62 -21.95
N ASP A 134 -2.49 13.84 -21.32
CA ASP A 134 -3.67 14.37 -20.65
C ASP A 134 -3.28 15.11 -19.35
N GLU A 135 -4.10 16.09 -19.01
CA GLU A 135 -3.87 16.93 -17.83
C GLU A 135 -5.09 16.88 -16.92
N PHE A 136 -4.85 17.05 -15.63
CA PHE A 136 -5.92 17.10 -14.63
C PHE A 136 -5.50 17.97 -13.46
N THR A 137 -6.49 18.39 -12.68
CA THR A 137 -6.28 19.15 -11.44
C THR A 137 -7.03 18.48 -10.30
N LEU A 138 -6.34 18.24 -9.19
CA LEU A 138 -6.93 17.70 -7.97
C LEU A 138 -6.35 18.45 -6.78
N ASN A 139 -7.20 18.91 -5.86
CA ASN A 139 -6.79 19.68 -4.68
C ASN A 139 -5.92 20.89 -5.04
N LYS A 140 -6.28 21.59 -6.13
CA LYS A 140 -5.57 22.76 -6.68
C LYS A 140 -4.18 22.45 -7.23
N ILE A 141 -3.82 21.18 -7.35
CA ILE A 141 -2.55 20.76 -7.94
C ILE A 141 -2.81 20.30 -9.36
N HIS A 142 -2.21 20.99 -10.32
CA HIS A 142 -2.29 20.65 -11.74
C HIS A 142 -1.19 19.66 -12.08
N GLN A 143 -1.54 18.59 -12.76
CA GLN A 143 -0.60 17.56 -13.19
C GLN A 143 -0.82 17.20 -14.65
N LYS A 144 0.27 16.85 -15.31
CA LYS A 144 0.25 16.34 -16.68
C LYS A 144 0.76 14.90 -16.67
N ILE A 145 0.03 14.00 -17.29
CA ILE A 145 0.45 12.61 -17.44
C ILE A 145 1.54 12.56 -18.51
N VAL A 146 2.73 12.11 -18.11
CA VAL A 146 3.89 11.98 -19.00
C VAL A 146 3.89 10.60 -19.66
N GLU A 147 3.57 9.56 -18.88
CA GLU A 147 3.63 8.17 -19.36
C GLU A 147 2.63 7.31 -18.60
N VAL A 148 2.05 6.34 -19.29
CA VAL A 148 1.22 5.28 -18.72
C VAL A 148 1.78 3.94 -19.18
N LEU A 149 2.10 3.07 -18.20
CA LEU A 149 2.66 1.75 -18.45
C LEU A 149 1.72 0.63 -18.01
#